data_3b7dd546df4d8d3cd8bac3ceada7be93
#
_entry.id   3b7dd546df4d8d3cd8bac3ceada7be93
#
_cell.length_a   1.000
_cell.length_b   1.000
_cell.length_c   1.000
_cell.angle_alpha   90.00
_cell.angle_beta   90.00
_cell.angle_gamma   90.00
#
_symmetry.space_group_name_H-M   'P 1'
#
loop_
_entity.id
_entity.type
_entity.pdbx_description
1 polymer ?
#
loop_
_entity_poly.entity_id
_entity_poly.type
_entity_poly.pdbx_seq_one_letter_code
_entity_poly.pdbx_strand_id
1 'polypeptide(L)'
;MVPAPKPWFTILLGGEAKEYVIAPETLERTARAAQEAANRHGGTVVVSTSRRTSPEMLAIVERALTRPHVYRWSTASRDENPYELLLQQSAALFVTADSASMVLDACQSGTPTYVVEYPARMDLRRRLRRELYQAIRAAVSRFRRWGLGRAAHWLDRAQERLHAAGLLRYPRDLTRLHASIFDLNLARRMIEFDPAKLPARAQIANDFSELSGLSRLAARCRAL
;
A
#
# COMPACT_ATOMS: atom_id res chain seq x y z
N MET A 1 12.93 7.84 20.19
CA MET A 1 13.98 6.93 19.69
C MET A 1 13.49 5.50 19.84
N VAL A 2 13.61 4.64 18.81
CA VAL A 2 13.21 3.21 18.93
C VAL A 2 14.31 2.49 19.73
N PRO A 3 14.03 2.01 20.94
CA PRO A 3 15.03 1.39 21.81
C PRO A 3 15.27 -0.08 21.44
N ALA A 4 15.56 -0.36 20.17
CA ALA A 4 15.69 -1.72 19.66
C ALA A 4 16.98 -1.88 18.85
N PRO A 5 17.70 -3.01 18.99
CA PRO A 5 18.88 -3.29 18.17
C PRO A 5 18.59 -3.26 16.67
N LYS A 6 19.49 -2.67 15.90
CA LYS A 6 19.47 -2.72 14.43
C LYS A 6 20.16 -3.98 13.92
N PRO A 7 19.83 -4.43 12.69
CA PRO A 7 18.90 -3.83 11.72
C PRO A 7 17.44 -4.01 12.11
N TRP A 8 16.57 -3.05 11.70
CA TRP A 8 15.14 -3.17 11.92
C TRP A 8 14.42 -3.73 10.70
N PHE A 9 13.59 -4.72 10.94
CA PHE A 9 12.66 -5.27 9.96
C PHE A 9 11.25 -4.81 10.34
N THR A 10 10.75 -3.80 9.63
CA THR A 10 9.56 -3.08 10.07
C THR A 10 8.31 -3.54 9.32
N ILE A 11 7.28 -3.95 10.07
CA ILE A 11 5.96 -4.27 9.55
C ILE A 11 5.04 -3.06 9.78
N LEU A 12 4.57 -2.46 8.68
CA LEU A 12 3.63 -1.35 8.69
C LEU A 12 2.23 -1.91 8.44
N LEU A 13 1.42 -1.95 9.49
CA LEU A 13 0.06 -2.46 9.43
C LEU A 13 -0.92 -1.33 9.10
N GLY A 14 -1.56 -1.41 7.96
CA GLY A 14 -2.69 -0.58 7.59
C GLY A 14 -3.93 -0.94 8.39
N GLY A 15 -5.04 -1.19 7.75
CA GLY A 15 -6.27 -1.53 8.42
C GLY A 15 -7.23 -2.33 7.55
N GLU A 16 -8.39 -2.58 8.08
CA GLU A 16 -9.44 -3.21 7.31
C GLU A 16 -9.91 -2.28 6.19
N ALA A 17 -9.62 -2.66 4.97
CA ALA A 17 -10.21 -2.05 3.80
C ALA A 17 -11.34 -2.94 3.29
N LYS A 18 -12.50 -2.34 3.02
CA LYS A 18 -13.67 -3.09 2.51
C LYS A 18 -13.38 -3.82 1.21
N GLU A 19 -12.32 -3.43 0.53
CA GLU A 19 -11.86 -3.95 -0.77
C GLU A 19 -11.07 -5.25 -0.66
N TYR A 20 -10.49 -5.53 0.50
CA TYR A 20 -9.60 -6.65 0.72
C TYR A 20 -10.13 -7.59 1.79
N VAL A 21 -9.77 -8.85 1.68
CA VAL A 21 -9.96 -9.83 2.75
C VAL A 21 -8.64 -9.91 3.50
N ILE A 22 -8.67 -9.67 4.80
CA ILE A 22 -7.52 -9.96 5.64
C ILE A 22 -7.27 -11.47 5.55
N ALA A 23 -6.08 -11.84 5.12
CA ALA A 23 -5.64 -13.22 5.07
C ALA A 23 -4.69 -13.46 6.26
N PRO A 24 -5.17 -14.08 7.35
CA PRO A 24 -4.35 -14.36 8.53
C PRO A 24 -3.03 -15.05 8.18
N GLU A 25 -3.08 -16.01 7.26
CA GLU A 25 -1.93 -16.79 6.82
C GLU A 25 -0.88 -15.90 6.13
N THR A 26 -1.32 -14.85 5.42
CA THR A 26 -0.40 -13.89 4.77
C THR A 26 0.29 -13.03 5.81
N LEU A 27 -0.44 -12.56 6.84
CA LEU A 27 0.15 -11.81 7.94
C LEU A 27 1.13 -12.65 8.75
N GLU A 28 0.76 -13.88 9.10
CA GLU A 28 1.64 -14.80 9.82
C GLU A 28 2.92 -15.10 9.02
N ARG A 29 2.80 -15.39 7.73
CA ARG A 29 3.95 -15.64 6.86
C ARG A 29 4.87 -14.42 6.79
N THR A 30 4.31 -13.21 6.67
CA THR A 30 5.08 -11.97 6.68
C THR A 30 5.82 -11.78 8.00
N ALA A 31 5.13 -11.98 9.13
CA ALA A 31 5.72 -11.87 10.45
C ALA A 31 6.85 -12.88 10.66
N ARG A 32 6.65 -14.15 10.28
CA ARG A 32 7.67 -15.21 10.38
C ARG A 32 8.89 -14.89 9.52
N ALA A 33 8.71 -14.41 8.29
CA ALA A 33 9.83 -14.05 7.41
C ALA A 33 10.61 -12.85 7.96
N ALA A 34 9.93 -11.84 8.50
CA ALA A 34 10.57 -10.72 9.18
C ALA A 34 11.35 -11.17 10.43
N GLN A 35 10.78 -12.09 11.22
CA GLN A 35 11.43 -12.65 12.41
C GLN A 35 12.66 -13.48 12.02
N GLU A 36 12.56 -14.29 10.99
CA GLU A 36 13.69 -15.07 10.49
C GLU A 36 14.83 -14.16 10.04
N ALA A 37 14.53 -13.10 9.29
CA ALA A 37 15.54 -12.12 8.88
C ALA A 37 16.16 -11.43 10.10
N ALA A 38 15.37 -11.01 11.08
CA ALA A 38 15.88 -10.42 12.31
C ALA A 38 16.81 -11.36 13.06
N ASN A 39 16.45 -12.64 13.19
CA ASN A 39 17.28 -13.65 13.85
C ASN A 39 18.61 -13.88 13.11
N ARG A 40 18.56 -13.96 11.78
CA ARG A 40 19.77 -14.19 10.94
C ARG A 40 20.74 -13.02 10.96
N HIS A 41 20.22 -11.81 11.02
CA HIS A 41 21.03 -10.59 10.92
C HIS A 41 21.25 -9.88 12.26
N GLY A 42 20.87 -10.51 13.38
CA GLY A 42 21.06 -9.91 14.70
C GLY A 42 20.21 -8.66 14.95
N GLY A 43 19.08 -8.55 14.25
CA GLY A 43 18.21 -7.38 14.28
C GLY A 43 16.94 -7.56 15.11
N THR A 44 16.00 -6.67 14.88
CA THR A 44 14.73 -6.64 15.62
C THR A 44 13.55 -6.43 14.67
N VAL A 45 12.43 -7.12 14.93
CA VAL A 45 11.17 -6.83 14.26
C VAL A 45 10.46 -5.68 14.98
N VAL A 46 10.13 -4.66 14.22
CA VAL A 46 9.34 -3.51 14.69
C VAL A 46 7.97 -3.55 13.99
N VAL A 47 6.91 -3.42 14.75
CA VAL A 47 5.54 -3.35 14.22
C VAL A 47 4.99 -1.97 14.47
N SER A 48 4.52 -1.30 13.43
CA SER A 48 3.82 -0.02 13.55
C SER A 48 2.40 -0.17 13.04
N THR A 49 1.43 0.23 13.86
CA THR A 49 0.01 0.19 13.49
C THR A 49 -0.46 1.52 12.95
N SER A 50 -1.56 1.49 12.20
CA SER A 50 -2.29 2.67 11.75
C SER A 50 -3.56 2.89 12.59
N ARG A 51 -4.21 4.03 12.39
CA ARG A 51 -5.53 4.33 12.99
C ARG A 51 -6.60 3.28 12.68
N ARG A 52 -6.44 2.52 11.59
CA ARG A 52 -7.42 1.56 11.08
C ARG A 52 -7.04 0.11 11.36
N THR A 53 -5.90 -0.12 11.98
CA THR A 53 -5.45 -1.48 12.30
C THR A 53 -6.37 -2.08 13.36
N SER A 54 -6.97 -3.23 13.05
CA SER A 54 -7.81 -3.92 14.02
C SER A 54 -6.97 -4.68 15.05
N PRO A 55 -7.51 -4.87 16.29
CA PRO A 55 -6.83 -5.68 17.31
C PRO A 55 -6.52 -7.09 16.82
N GLU A 56 -7.39 -7.68 16.00
CA GLU A 56 -7.25 -9.02 15.44
C GLU A 56 -6.03 -9.11 14.50
N MET A 57 -5.87 -8.12 13.61
CA MET A 57 -4.70 -8.05 12.73
C MET A 57 -3.40 -7.99 13.52
N LEU A 58 -3.37 -7.13 14.55
CA LEU A 58 -2.20 -6.99 15.39
C LEU A 58 -1.92 -8.29 16.15
N ALA A 59 -2.94 -8.92 16.74
CA ALA A 59 -2.79 -10.16 17.47
C ALA A 59 -2.27 -11.33 16.61
N ILE A 60 -2.64 -11.38 15.31
CA ILE A 60 -2.09 -12.37 14.36
C ILE A 60 -0.59 -12.17 14.21
N VAL A 61 -0.15 -10.93 13.99
CA VAL A 61 1.26 -10.60 13.82
C VAL A 61 2.06 -10.83 15.11
N GLU A 62 1.55 -10.36 16.25
CA GLU A 62 2.22 -10.50 17.55
C GLU A 62 2.43 -12.00 17.93
N ARG A 63 1.45 -12.86 17.66
CA ARG A 63 1.57 -14.32 17.94
C ARG A 63 2.66 -15.01 17.08
N ALA A 64 2.96 -14.47 15.92
CA ALA A 64 3.98 -15.03 15.02
C ALA A 64 5.40 -14.49 15.27
N LEU A 65 5.55 -13.54 16.21
CA LEU A 65 6.80 -12.85 16.50
C LEU A 65 7.33 -13.18 17.89
N THR A 66 8.65 -13.10 18.05
CA THR A 66 9.33 -13.24 19.33
C THR A 66 9.79 -11.87 19.81
N ARG A 67 9.15 -11.35 20.86
CA ARG A 67 9.47 -10.05 21.48
C ARG A 67 9.56 -8.87 20.47
N PRO A 68 8.52 -8.62 19.66
CA PRO A 68 8.53 -7.48 18.74
C PRO A 68 8.44 -6.16 19.51
N HIS A 69 9.04 -5.10 18.93
CA HIS A 69 8.71 -3.74 19.35
C HIS A 69 7.44 -3.28 18.65
N VAL A 70 6.38 -3.01 19.40
CA VAL A 70 5.07 -2.64 18.83
C VAL A 70 4.74 -1.19 19.16
N TYR A 71 4.62 -0.39 18.10
CA TYR A 71 4.10 0.98 18.17
C TYR A 71 2.63 0.99 17.77
N ARG A 72 1.78 1.19 18.79
CA ARG A 72 0.33 1.33 18.57
C ARG A 72 0.02 2.78 18.29
N TRP A 73 -0.58 3.03 17.13
CA TRP A 73 -1.05 4.36 16.80
C TRP A 73 -2.01 4.89 17.88
N SER A 74 -1.76 6.10 18.33
CA SER A 74 -2.61 6.80 19.32
C SER A 74 -2.67 8.27 18.98
N THR A 75 -3.82 8.90 19.21
CA THR A 75 -3.96 10.36 19.10
C THR A 75 -3.19 11.12 20.17
N ALA A 76 -3.01 10.48 21.33
CA ALA A 76 -2.31 11.09 22.50
C ALA A 76 -0.77 11.10 22.35
N SER A 77 -0.22 10.20 21.52
CA SER A 77 1.24 10.07 21.32
C SER A 77 1.67 10.44 19.90
N ARG A 78 0.99 11.39 19.28
CA ARG A 78 1.24 11.78 17.88
C ARG A 78 2.68 12.29 17.68
N ASP A 79 3.22 13.00 18.66
CA ASP A 79 4.57 13.58 18.60
C ASP A 79 5.68 12.53 18.85
N GLU A 80 5.32 11.35 19.38
CA GLU A 80 6.25 10.24 19.62
C GLU A 80 6.20 9.16 18.55
N ASN A 81 5.44 9.38 17.47
CA ASN A 81 5.26 8.37 16.43
C ASN A 81 6.58 8.20 15.64
N PRO A 82 7.22 7.02 15.72
CA PRO A 82 8.49 6.78 15.04
C PRO A 82 8.33 6.49 13.54
N TYR A 83 7.18 6.74 12.95
CA TYR A 83 6.84 6.33 11.58
C TYR A 83 7.89 6.77 10.55
N GLU A 84 8.25 8.06 10.54
CA GLU A 84 9.26 8.59 9.62
C GLU A 84 10.65 8.00 9.87
N LEU A 85 11.00 7.82 11.15
CA LEU A 85 12.25 7.18 11.53
C LEU A 85 12.32 5.73 11.05
N LEU A 86 11.23 4.99 11.18
CA LEU A 86 11.11 3.62 10.70
C LEU A 86 11.21 3.55 9.17
N LEU A 87 10.56 4.46 8.45
CA LEU A 87 10.68 4.56 7.00
C LEU A 87 12.13 4.74 6.56
N GLN A 88 12.89 5.59 7.26
CA GLN A 88 14.25 5.96 6.85
C GLN A 88 15.32 4.98 7.33
N GLN A 89 15.14 4.31 8.46
CA GLN A 89 16.21 3.58 9.14
C GLN A 89 16.01 2.07 9.19
N SER A 90 14.91 1.55 8.67
CA SER A 90 14.71 0.11 8.57
C SER A 90 15.60 -0.52 7.49
N ALA A 91 15.98 -1.76 7.69
CA ALA A 91 16.66 -2.57 6.67
C ALA A 91 15.69 -3.06 5.61
N ALA A 92 14.45 -3.34 6.02
CA ALA A 92 13.34 -3.67 5.13
C ALA A 92 12.01 -3.20 5.71
N LEU A 93 11.08 -2.81 4.83
CA LEU A 93 9.70 -2.44 5.16
C LEU A 93 8.73 -3.46 4.55
N PHE A 94 7.84 -3.99 5.38
CA PHE A 94 6.73 -4.84 4.96
C PHE A 94 5.44 -4.06 5.15
N VAL A 95 4.82 -3.65 4.06
CA VAL A 95 3.68 -2.71 4.08
C VAL A 95 2.43 -3.39 3.57
N THR A 96 1.36 -3.38 4.35
CA THR A 96 0.09 -3.97 3.93
C THR A 96 -0.55 -3.18 2.78
N ALA A 97 -1.06 -3.90 1.79
CA ALA A 97 -1.53 -3.36 0.51
C ALA A 97 -2.79 -2.48 0.58
N ASP A 98 -3.46 -2.41 1.74
CA ASP A 98 -4.71 -1.67 1.93
C ASP A 98 -4.52 -0.15 2.06
N SER A 99 -3.30 0.32 2.29
CA SER A 99 -2.99 1.73 2.50
C SER A 99 -2.07 2.29 1.40
N ALA A 100 -2.67 2.95 0.41
CA ALA A 100 -1.92 3.58 -0.68
C ALA A 100 -0.88 4.59 -0.17
N SER A 101 -1.22 5.41 0.84
CA SER A 101 -0.29 6.40 1.40
C SER A 101 0.92 5.72 2.04
N MET A 102 0.71 4.72 2.90
CA MET A 102 1.82 4.01 3.55
C MET A 102 2.75 3.33 2.54
N VAL A 103 2.18 2.73 1.48
CA VAL A 103 2.97 2.12 0.40
C VAL A 103 3.78 3.17 -0.34
N LEU A 104 3.18 4.33 -0.66
CA LEU A 104 3.88 5.41 -1.35
C LEU A 104 4.96 6.04 -0.48
N ASP A 105 4.68 6.31 0.80
CA ASP A 105 5.65 6.84 1.76
C ASP A 105 6.85 5.90 1.90
N ALA A 106 6.59 4.58 2.00
CA ALA A 106 7.63 3.56 2.04
C ALA A 106 8.47 3.52 0.76
N CYS A 107 7.84 3.60 -0.42
CA CYS A 107 8.55 3.69 -1.69
C CYS A 107 9.43 4.95 -1.77
N GLN A 108 8.94 6.08 -1.25
CA GLN A 108 9.68 7.35 -1.26
C GLN A 108 10.88 7.36 -0.30
N SER A 109 10.85 6.57 0.76
CA SER A 109 11.92 6.52 1.76
C SER A 109 13.24 5.96 1.26
N GLY A 110 13.23 5.26 0.12
CA GLY A 110 14.40 4.53 -0.39
C GLY A 110 14.75 3.27 0.36
N THR A 111 13.98 2.92 1.35
CA THR A 111 14.15 1.69 2.09
C THR A 111 13.55 0.52 1.30
N PRO A 112 14.24 -0.64 1.22
CA PRO A 112 13.70 -1.82 0.56
C PRO A 112 12.30 -2.14 1.04
N THR A 113 11.31 -2.01 0.16
CA THR A 113 9.88 -2.11 0.49
C THR A 113 9.26 -3.34 -0.15
N TYR A 114 8.54 -4.09 0.67
CA TYR A 114 7.80 -5.29 0.27
C TYR A 114 6.31 -5.10 0.57
N VAL A 115 5.49 -5.16 -0.47
CA VAL A 115 4.03 -5.00 -0.33
C VAL A 115 3.42 -6.35 0.04
N VAL A 116 2.71 -6.36 1.16
CA VAL A 116 1.96 -7.52 1.66
C VAL A 116 0.59 -7.52 1.01
N GLU A 117 0.46 -8.28 -0.07
CA GLU A 117 -0.77 -8.33 -0.86
C GLU A 117 -1.83 -9.18 -0.17
N TYR A 118 -3.05 -8.66 -0.15
CA TYR A 118 -4.24 -9.39 0.28
C TYR A 118 -5.09 -9.79 -0.92
N PRO A 119 -5.80 -10.92 -0.85
CA PRO A 119 -6.78 -11.25 -1.85
C PRO A 119 -7.87 -10.18 -1.89
N ALA A 120 -8.19 -9.73 -3.09
CA ALA A 120 -9.30 -8.80 -3.29
C ALA A 120 -10.62 -9.48 -2.92
N ARG A 121 -11.48 -8.76 -2.21
CA ARG A 121 -12.83 -9.26 -1.90
C ARG A 121 -13.65 -9.32 -3.18
N MET A 122 -13.91 -10.52 -3.66
CA MET A 122 -14.75 -10.77 -4.83
C MET A 122 -16.24 -10.57 -4.47
N ASP A 123 -16.68 -9.31 -4.51
CA ASP A 123 -18.10 -8.96 -4.37
C ASP A 123 -18.68 -8.68 -5.76
N LEU A 124 -19.70 -9.46 -6.18
CA LEU A 124 -20.37 -9.32 -7.48
C LEU A 124 -20.86 -7.88 -7.72
N ARG A 125 -21.39 -7.22 -6.69
CA ARG A 125 -21.84 -5.82 -6.78
C ARG A 125 -20.68 -4.87 -7.08
N ARG A 126 -19.49 -5.13 -6.54
CA ARG A 126 -18.28 -4.34 -6.79
C ARG A 126 -17.75 -4.59 -8.18
N ARG A 127 -17.75 -5.84 -8.62
CA ARG A 127 -17.38 -6.21 -9.99
C ARG A 127 -18.27 -5.49 -10.99
N LEU A 128 -19.59 -5.55 -10.83
CA LEU A 128 -20.55 -4.85 -11.68
C LEU A 128 -20.35 -3.32 -11.66
N ARG A 129 -20.14 -2.71 -10.49
CA ARG A 129 -19.84 -1.28 -10.39
C ARG A 129 -18.55 -0.90 -11.09
N ARG A 130 -17.51 -1.72 -10.97
CA ARG A 130 -16.23 -1.52 -11.65
C ARG A 130 -16.41 -1.60 -13.17
N GLU A 131 -17.08 -2.62 -13.65
CA GLU A 131 -17.37 -2.80 -15.08
C GLU A 131 -18.20 -1.65 -15.63
N LEU A 132 -19.25 -1.24 -14.90
CA LEU A 132 -20.07 -0.07 -15.26
C LEU A 132 -19.22 1.22 -15.33
N TYR A 133 -18.39 1.45 -14.34
CA TYR A 133 -17.50 2.61 -14.32
C TYR A 133 -16.52 2.61 -15.49
N GLN A 134 -15.92 1.45 -15.80
CA GLN A 134 -15.02 1.29 -16.94
C GLN A 134 -15.76 1.50 -18.27
N ALA A 135 -16.98 0.98 -18.40
CA ALA A 135 -17.81 1.17 -19.58
C ALA A 135 -18.16 2.66 -19.81
N ILE A 136 -18.53 3.38 -18.75
CA ILE A 136 -18.79 4.83 -18.83
C ILE A 136 -17.54 5.58 -19.28
N ARG A 137 -16.38 5.30 -18.69
CA ARG A 137 -15.11 5.94 -19.09
C ARG A 137 -14.71 5.63 -20.52
N ALA A 138 -14.88 4.38 -20.94
CA ALA A 138 -14.63 3.97 -22.33
C ALA A 138 -15.58 4.69 -23.31
N ALA A 139 -16.85 4.85 -22.94
CA ALA A 139 -17.82 5.61 -23.74
C ALA A 139 -17.42 7.08 -23.84
N VAL A 140 -17.07 7.74 -22.73
CA VAL A 140 -16.61 9.15 -22.72
C VAL A 140 -15.39 9.33 -23.61
N SER A 141 -14.39 8.45 -23.48
CA SER A 141 -13.17 8.53 -24.30
C SER A 141 -13.45 8.29 -25.80
N ARG A 142 -14.40 7.42 -26.12
CA ARG A 142 -14.84 7.15 -27.49
C ARG A 142 -15.57 8.35 -28.08
N PHE A 143 -16.50 8.96 -27.33
CA PHE A 143 -17.21 10.17 -27.79
C PHE A 143 -16.29 11.35 -28.00
N ARG A 144 -15.29 11.53 -27.14
CA ARG A 144 -14.27 12.56 -27.33
C ARG A 144 -13.47 12.33 -28.63
N ARG A 145 -13.07 11.08 -28.93
CA ARG A 145 -12.36 10.75 -30.17
C ARG A 145 -13.20 10.96 -31.43
N TRP A 146 -14.52 10.79 -31.35
CA TRP A 146 -15.44 10.99 -32.46
C TRP A 146 -15.92 12.45 -32.63
N GLY A 147 -15.33 13.37 -31.88
CA GLY A 147 -15.70 14.79 -31.96
C GLY A 147 -17.04 15.12 -31.28
N LEU A 148 -17.68 14.15 -30.59
CA LEU A 148 -18.96 14.32 -29.90
C LEU A 148 -18.74 14.89 -28.50
N GLY A 149 -18.05 16.03 -28.41
CA GLY A 149 -17.68 16.65 -27.11
C GLY A 149 -18.86 16.98 -26.20
N ARG A 150 -20.02 17.35 -26.76
CA ARG A 150 -21.24 17.65 -25.97
C ARG A 150 -21.78 16.40 -25.29
N ALA A 151 -21.79 15.26 -25.97
CA ALA A 151 -22.21 13.98 -25.40
C ALA A 151 -21.24 13.49 -24.32
N ALA A 152 -19.94 13.62 -24.55
CA ALA A 152 -18.92 13.32 -23.56
C ALA A 152 -19.09 14.18 -22.29
N HIS A 153 -19.30 15.48 -22.45
CA HIS A 153 -19.53 16.41 -21.33
C HIS A 153 -20.81 16.11 -20.55
N TRP A 154 -21.88 15.72 -21.24
CA TRP A 154 -23.12 15.30 -20.56
C TRP A 154 -22.90 14.05 -19.71
N LEU A 155 -22.16 13.05 -20.21
CA LEU A 155 -21.82 11.83 -19.47
C LEU A 155 -20.92 12.14 -18.26
N ASP A 156 -19.92 13.02 -18.41
CA ASP A 156 -19.08 13.46 -17.30
C ASP A 156 -19.92 14.11 -16.18
N ARG A 157 -20.84 15.04 -16.54
CA ARG A 157 -21.75 15.65 -15.58
C ARG A 157 -22.72 14.67 -14.92
N ALA A 158 -23.24 13.71 -15.69
CA ALA A 158 -24.10 12.66 -15.13
C ALA A 158 -23.33 11.81 -14.12
N GLN A 159 -22.10 11.46 -14.43
CA GLN A 159 -21.21 10.73 -13.52
C GLN A 159 -20.93 11.54 -12.24
N GLU A 160 -20.62 12.84 -12.35
CA GLU A 160 -20.41 13.73 -11.19
C GLU A 160 -21.65 13.81 -10.30
N ARG A 161 -22.85 13.91 -10.88
CA ARG A 161 -24.12 13.91 -10.12
C ARG A 161 -24.35 12.60 -9.38
N LEU A 162 -24.06 11.46 -10.02
CA LEU A 162 -24.16 10.15 -9.39
C LEU A 162 -23.14 9.98 -8.25
N HIS A 163 -21.95 10.58 -8.39
CA HIS A 163 -20.97 10.62 -7.31
C HIS A 163 -21.44 11.51 -6.15
N ALA A 164 -21.93 12.71 -6.44
CA ALA A 164 -22.46 13.64 -5.44
C ALA A 164 -23.65 13.04 -4.68
N ALA A 165 -24.50 12.28 -5.36
CA ALA A 165 -25.60 11.54 -4.75
C ALA A 165 -25.17 10.26 -3.99
N GLY A 166 -23.88 9.92 -3.97
CA GLY A 166 -23.35 8.71 -3.31
C GLY A 166 -23.73 7.39 -4.01
N LEU A 167 -24.40 7.46 -5.16
CA LEU A 167 -24.84 6.30 -5.94
C LEU A 167 -23.68 5.63 -6.69
N LEU A 168 -22.72 6.44 -7.14
CA LEU A 168 -21.49 5.99 -7.76
C LEU A 168 -20.32 6.35 -6.84
N ARG A 169 -19.56 5.35 -6.38
CA ARG A 169 -18.30 5.58 -5.67
C ARG A 169 -17.16 5.14 -6.56
N TYR A 170 -16.09 5.94 -6.59
CA TYR A 170 -14.85 5.52 -7.26
C TYR A 170 -14.40 4.18 -6.68
N PRO A 171 -14.24 3.15 -7.50
CA PRO A 171 -13.66 1.91 -7.01
C PRO A 171 -12.22 2.22 -6.58
N ARG A 172 -11.93 2.05 -5.30
CA ARG A 172 -10.54 2.09 -4.80
C ARG A 172 -9.86 0.80 -5.25
N ASP A 173 -9.42 0.78 -6.48
CA ASP A 173 -8.67 -0.35 -7.02
C ASP A 173 -7.18 -0.07 -6.87
N LEU A 174 -6.63 -0.46 -5.72
CA LEU A 174 -5.20 -0.31 -5.45
C LEU A 174 -4.36 -1.33 -6.24
N THR A 175 -4.96 -2.31 -6.88
CA THR A 175 -4.25 -3.33 -7.66
C THR A 175 -3.45 -2.72 -8.80
N ARG A 176 -4.00 -1.68 -9.46
CA ARG A 176 -3.31 -0.96 -10.53
C ARG A 176 -2.17 -0.09 -10.01
N LEU A 177 -2.37 0.53 -8.84
CA LEU A 177 -1.31 1.27 -8.17
C LEU A 177 -0.15 0.34 -7.84
N HIS A 178 -0.44 -0.81 -7.22
CA HIS A 178 0.58 -1.80 -6.88
C HIS A 178 1.28 -2.35 -8.12
N ALA A 179 0.53 -2.70 -9.19
CA ALA A 179 1.12 -3.12 -10.45
C ALA A 179 2.09 -2.06 -11.00
N SER A 180 1.70 -0.78 -11.01
CA SER A 180 2.58 0.31 -11.44
C SER A 180 3.82 0.48 -10.56
N ILE A 181 3.69 0.29 -9.24
CA ILE A 181 4.81 0.33 -8.29
C ILE A 181 5.79 -0.81 -8.57
N PHE A 182 5.29 -2.02 -8.82
CA PHE A 182 6.13 -3.17 -9.17
C PHE A 182 6.80 -3.01 -10.53
N ASP A 183 6.07 -2.57 -11.57
CA ASP A 183 6.59 -2.32 -12.91
C ASP A 183 7.72 -1.26 -12.91
N LEU A 184 7.65 -0.29 -11.98
CA LEU A 184 8.66 0.75 -11.81
C LEU A 184 9.78 0.35 -10.84
N ASN A 185 9.77 -0.88 -10.32
CA ASN A 185 10.71 -1.39 -9.31
C ASN A 185 10.83 -0.52 -8.04
N LEU A 186 9.76 0.20 -7.67
CA LEU A 186 9.72 1.03 -6.46
C LEU A 186 9.50 0.19 -5.19
N ALA A 187 8.87 -0.96 -5.33
CA ALA A 187 8.73 -1.98 -4.28
C ALA A 187 8.67 -3.36 -4.90
N ARG A 188 8.77 -4.38 -4.07
CA ARG A 188 8.65 -5.80 -4.44
C ARG A 188 7.43 -6.42 -3.78
N ARG A 189 7.01 -7.58 -4.27
CA ARG A 189 5.98 -8.38 -3.60
C ARG A 189 6.56 -9.05 -2.38
N MET A 190 5.78 -9.20 -1.32
CA MET A 190 6.24 -9.88 -0.10
C MET A 190 6.75 -11.30 -0.37
N ILE A 191 6.20 -12.00 -1.34
CA ILE A 191 6.62 -13.35 -1.71
C ILE A 191 8.06 -13.43 -2.27
N GLU A 192 8.60 -12.31 -2.72
CA GLU A 192 9.96 -12.20 -3.26
C GLU A 192 11.01 -11.91 -2.18
N PHE A 193 10.57 -11.74 -0.92
CA PHE A 193 11.48 -11.48 0.18
C PHE A 193 12.25 -12.76 0.56
N ASP A 194 13.57 -12.65 0.58
CA ASP A 194 14.48 -13.69 1.03
C ASP A 194 15.08 -13.31 2.40
N PRO A 195 14.67 -13.96 3.50
CA PRO A 195 15.19 -13.65 4.83
C PRO A 195 16.71 -13.88 4.99
N ALA A 196 17.30 -14.67 4.11
CA ALA A 196 18.74 -14.95 4.15
C ALA A 196 19.59 -13.80 3.63
N LYS A 197 19.00 -12.89 2.87
CA LYS A 197 19.68 -11.75 2.26
C LYS A 197 19.27 -10.45 2.93
N LEU A 198 20.27 -9.69 3.40
CA LEU A 198 19.99 -8.30 3.79
C LEU A 198 19.77 -7.48 2.51
N PRO A 199 18.57 -6.94 2.28
CA PRO A 199 18.31 -6.21 1.06
C PRO A 199 19.15 -4.93 1.02
N ALA A 200 19.84 -4.70 -0.10
CA ALA A 200 20.55 -3.47 -0.33
C ALA A 200 19.53 -2.33 -0.45
N ARG A 201 19.83 -1.22 0.21
CA ARG A 201 19.06 0.02 0.03
C ARG A 201 19.11 0.38 -1.43
N ALA A 202 17.96 0.48 -2.08
CA ALA A 202 17.94 1.05 -3.41
C ALA A 202 18.51 2.46 -3.28
N GLN A 203 19.57 2.77 -4.01
CA GLN A 203 19.80 4.14 -4.36
C GLN A 203 18.58 4.53 -5.18
N ILE A 204 17.60 5.11 -4.51
CA ILE A 204 16.64 5.91 -5.25
C ILE A 204 17.54 6.97 -5.85
N ALA A 205 17.83 6.83 -7.13
CA ALA A 205 18.40 7.90 -7.89
C ALA A 205 17.59 9.14 -7.48
N ASN A 206 18.26 10.25 -7.21
CA ASN A 206 17.67 11.53 -6.80
C ASN A 206 16.59 12.06 -7.76
N ASP A 207 16.13 11.25 -8.69
CA ASP A 207 15.02 11.43 -9.62
C ASP A 207 13.63 11.60 -8.97
N PHE A 208 13.50 11.37 -7.67
CA PHE A 208 12.31 11.87 -6.96
C PHE A 208 12.34 13.38 -6.77
N SER A 209 13.52 14.04 -6.77
CA SER A 209 13.62 15.49 -6.79
C SER A 209 13.16 16.11 -8.12
N GLU A 210 13.27 15.37 -9.22
CA GLU A 210 12.62 15.66 -10.50
C GLU A 210 11.33 14.85 -10.57
N LEU A 211 10.25 15.24 -9.96
CA LEU A 211 8.83 14.88 -10.21
C LEU A 211 8.52 13.68 -11.17
N SER A 212 9.55 13.01 -11.71
CA SER A 212 9.42 12.08 -12.82
C SER A 212 8.79 10.74 -12.42
N GLY A 213 9.11 10.19 -11.25
CA GLY A 213 8.56 8.91 -10.81
C GLY A 213 7.12 9.04 -10.33
N LEU A 214 6.83 10.00 -9.44
CA LEU A 214 5.48 10.30 -8.99
C LEU A 214 4.63 10.92 -10.10
N SER A 215 5.21 11.73 -10.98
CA SER A 215 4.51 12.26 -12.14
C SER A 215 4.19 11.18 -13.16
N ARG A 216 5.07 10.21 -13.40
CA ARG A 216 4.78 9.04 -14.24
C ARG A 216 3.73 8.15 -13.59
N LEU A 217 3.81 7.92 -12.29
CA LEU A 217 2.80 7.19 -11.53
C LEU A 217 1.45 7.91 -11.57
N ALA A 218 1.43 9.22 -11.31
CA ALA A 218 0.23 10.05 -11.38
C ALA A 218 -0.31 10.18 -12.81
N ALA A 219 0.55 10.23 -13.83
CA ALA A 219 0.14 10.21 -15.22
C ALA A 219 -0.45 8.84 -15.61
N ARG A 220 0.17 7.73 -15.19
CA ARG A 220 -0.39 6.39 -15.37
C ARG A 220 -1.71 6.21 -14.61
N CYS A 221 -1.81 6.68 -13.39
CA CYS A 221 -3.07 6.63 -12.62
C CYS A 221 -4.17 7.50 -13.23
N ARG A 222 -3.83 8.58 -13.96
CA ARG A 222 -4.79 9.43 -14.68
C ARG A 222 -5.19 8.86 -16.04
N ALA A 223 -4.29 8.11 -16.68
CA ALA A 223 -4.55 7.45 -17.96
C ALA A 223 -5.37 6.14 -17.80
N LEU A 224 -5.57 5.68 -16.58
CA LEU A 224 -6.38 4.52 -16.20
C LEU A 224 -7.78 4.95 -15.77
#